data_be92cf1ff66572f154567ab53e9ad0c2
#
_entry.id   be92cf1ff66572f154567ab53e9ad0c2
#
_cell.length_a   1.000
_cell.length_b   1.000
_cell.length_c   1.000
_cell.angle_alpha   90.00
_cell.angle_beta   90.00
_cell.angle_gamma   90.00
#
_symmetry.space_group_name_H-M   'P 1'
#
loop_
_entity.id
_entity.type
_entity.pdbx_description
1 polymer ?
#
loop_
_entity_poly.entity_id
_entity_poly.type
_entity_poly.pdbx_seq_one_letter_code
_entity_poly.pdbx_strand_id
1 'polypeptide(L)'
;MFIIKADLSDIPKQKLDELKGLCEIEIVPYSLTLGYSHWSADHVLKQILPTGVEVPSSFETIGQIAHLNLHDELLPYKDVIAKVIYDKNYPRIKTIVNKVGTITNEFRVPEFEILAGEHNMITEVKQYGATFRLDYRLVYWNSRLEHEHKRLVSMFQAGQTICDMFTGIGPFAIPAAQKGCIVYANDLNPDSIHYLRINAKINKVDDRIYAYNMDARKFISQMMEVPNNEVTLETSHEVPILDTRDNAESNSENELLTVDTKDLGDSNNSGLEDVKGSTRHTATSVIAGKRSSTSYHEGNGEAHGTDILEGCRRKGSTNKRMRGSEICVTKTWEHVDHVIMNLPASAVQFLDAFRGLIQKKYWKGCLPWIHCYCFIRATETPETIIAVAESALNTRIQDSTFHRVRDVAPNKAMYCLSFRLPEACLKEDSQ
;
A
#
# COMPACT_ATOMS: atom_id res chain seq x y z
N MET A 1 -18.58 -1.43 -41.20
CA MET A 1 -18.77 -0.03 -41.68
C MET A 1 -17.53 0.75 -41.30
N PHE A 2 -16.84 1.31 -42.25
CA PHE A 2 -15.68 2.18 -41.98
C PHE A 2 -16.13 3.64 -42.16
N ILE A 3 -15.76 4.50 -41.22
CA ILE A 3 -16.03 5.94 -41.26
C ILE A 3 -14.72 6.64 -41.59
N ILE A 4 -14.69 7.36 -42.72
CA ILE A 4 -13.51 8.09 -43.17
C ILE A 4 -13.73 9.57 -42.86
N LYS A 5 -12.80 10.21 -42.17
CA LYS A 5 -12.84 11.64 -41.80
C LYS A 5 -12.22 12.52 -42.90
N ALA A 6 -12.21 12.10 -44.14
CA ALA A 6 -11.63 12.86 -45.25
C ALA A 6 -12.67 13.07 -46.31
N ASP A 7 -12.53 14.13 -47.10
CA ASP A 7 -13.29 14.28 -48.33
C ASP A 7 -12.90 13.15 -49.28
N LEU A 8 -13.84 12.62 -50.05
CA LEU A 8 -13.57 11.55 -51.01
C LEU A 8 -12.47 11.92 -52.01
N SER A 9 -12.32 13.20 -52.28
CA SER A 9 -11.29 13.77 -53.13
C SER A 9 -9.86 13.59 -52.55
N ASP A 10 -9.73 13.39 -51.25
CA ASP A 10 -8.43 13.20 -50.56
C ASP A 10 -7.92 11.76 -50.64
N ILE A 11 -8.78 10.81 -51.10
CA ILE A 11 -8.40 9.42 -51.25
C ILE A 11 -7.83 9.19 -52.63
N PRO A 12 -6.58 8.75 -52.79
CA PRO A 12 -6.00 8.41 -54.08
C PRO A 12 -6.89 7.41 -54.82
N LYS A 13 -7.27 7.75 -56.04
CA LYS A 13 -8.15 6.95 -56.88
C LYS A 13 -7.70 5.50 -57.03
N GLN A 14 -6.40 5.28 -57.07
CA GLN A 14 -5.79 3.96 -57.14
C GLN A 14 -6.13 3.10 -55.92
N LYS A 15 -6.09 3.65 -54.68
CA LYS A 15 -6.48 2.93 -53.45
C LYS A 15 -7.97 2.62 -53.38
N LEU A 16 -8.78 3.51 -53.93
CA LEU A 16 -10.23 3.29 -54.01
C LEU A 16 -10.56 2.17 -54.99
N ASP A 17 -9.86 2.11 -56.14
CA ASP A 17 -10.01 1.07 -57.13
C ASP A 17 -9.49 -0.29 -56.64
N GLU A 18 -8.40 -0.33 -55.88
CA GLU A 18 -7.89 -1.54 -55.19
C GLU A 18 -8.92 -2.07 -54.21
N LEU A 19 -9.53 -1.21 -53.40
CA LEU A 19 -10.58 -1.61 -52.46
C LEU A 19 -11.82 -2.16 -53.13
N LYS A 20 -12.25 -1.51 -54.24
CA LYS A 20 -13.38 -1.98 -55.06
C LYS A 20 -13.11 -3.32 -55.74
N GLY A 21 -11.83 -3.65 -56.00
CA GLY A 21 -11.42 -4.96 -56.52
C GLY A 21 -11.47 -6.06 -55.50
N LEU A 22 -11.42 -5.74 -54.20
CA LEU A 22 -11.43 -6.70 -53.10
C LEU A 22 -12.83 -7.01 -52.58
N CYS A 23 -13.74 -6.05 -52.61
CA CYS A 23 -15.11 -6.20 -52.13
C CYS A 23 -16.07 -5.19 -52.78
N GLU A 24 -17.35 -5.48 -52.75
CA GLU A 24 -18.40 -4.57 -53.16
C GLU A 24 -18.46 -3.39 -52.17
N ILE A 25 -18.22 -2.16 -52.63
CA ILE A 25 -18.15 -0.97 -51.79
C ILE A 25 -19.23 0.02 -52.29
N GLU A 26 -20.14 0.34 -51.39
CA GLU A 26 -21.06 1.45 -51.54
C GLU A 26 -20.59 2.65 -50.69
N ILE A 27 -20.48 3.82 -51.32
CA ILE A 27 -20.09 5.06 -50.64
C ILE A 27 -21.34 5.90 -50.46
N VAL A 28 -21.74 6.05 -49.18
CA VAL A 28 -22.90 6.86 -48.83
C VAL A 28 -22.50 8.02 -47.94
N PRO A 29 -23.03 9.24 -48.17
CA PRO A 29 -22.81 10.34 -47.24
C PRO A 29 -23.48 10.01 -45.90
N TYR A 30 -22.70 10.10 -44.80
CA TYR A 30 -23.17 9.83 -43.47
C TYR A 30 -22.82 10.98 -42.50
N SER A 31 -23.83 11.51 -41.83
CA SER A 31 -23.63 12.55 -40.82
C SER A 31 -23.57 11.90 -39.43
N LEU A 32 -22.43 12.00 -38.76
CA LEU A 32 -22.23 11.54 -37.42
C LEU A 32 -22.19 12.73 -36.46
N THR A 33 -23.18 12.81 -35.56
CA THR A 33 -23.15 13.79 -34.47
C THR A 33 -22.41 13.21 -33.27
N LEU A 34 -21.26 13.76 -32.99
CA LEU A 34 -20.47 13.39 -31.78
C LEU A 34 -20.97 14.22 -30.60
N GLY A 35 -21.73 13.59 -29.73
CA GLY A 35 -22.18 14.20 -28.47
C GLY A 35 -21.18 14.11 -27.34
N TYR A 36 -21.58 14.56 -26.14
CA TYR A 36 -20.80 14.58 -24.92
C TYR A 36 -20.08 13.25 -24.60
N SER A 37 -20.74 12.12 -24.84
CA SER A 37 -20.18 10.77 -24.55
C SER A 37 -18.92 10.45 -25.37
N HIS A 38 -18.74 11.06 -26.53
CA HIS A 38 -17.62 10.81 -27.45
C HIS A 38 -16.39 11.69 -27.17
N TRP A 39 -16.55 12.76 -26.41
CA TRP A 39 -15.46 13.68 -26.10
C TRP A 39 -14.69 13.23 -24.85
N SER A 40 -13.39 13.45 -24.83
CA SER A 40 -12.57 13.22 -23.62
C SER A 40 -12.90 14.25 -22.53
N ALA A 41 -12.56 13.93 -21.27
CA ALA A 41 -12.72 14.86 -20.16
C ALA A 41 -11.96 16.17 -20.41
N ASP A 42 -10.72 16.09 -20.89
CA ASP A 42 -9.89 17.26 -21.25
C ASP A 42 -10.56 18.14 -22.29
N HIS A 43 -11.11 17.54 -23.36
CA HIS A 43 -11.79 18.30 -24.40
C HIS A 43 -13.03 19.01 -23.85
N VAL A 44 -13.84 18.33 -23.07
CA VAL A 44 -15.05 18.92 -22.45
C VAL A 44 -14.69 20.06 -21.52
N LEU A 45 -13.70 19.86 -20.64
CA LEU A 45 -13.27 20.86 -19.67
C LEU A 45 -12.69 22.11 -20.35
N LYS A 46 -11.93 21.95 -21.45
CA LYS A 46 -11.43 23.07 -22.26
C LYS A 46 -12.54 23.93 -22.90
N GLN A 47 -13.71 23.33 -23.15
CA GLN A 47 -14.86 24.06 -23.71
C GLN A 47 -15.71 24.75 -22.63
N ILE A 48 -15.69 24.25 -21.38
CA ILE A 48 -16.56 24.73 -20.31
C ILE A 48 -15.84 25.74 -19.41
N LEU A 49 -14.54 25.51 -19.15
CA LEU A 49 -13.76 26.41 -18.29
C LEU A 49 -13.44 27.72 -19.01
N PRO A 50 -13.31 28.83 -18.28
CA PRO A 50 -12.93 30.11 -18.88
C PRO A 50 -11.59 30.04 -19.63
N THR A 51 -11.46 30.85 -20.67
CA THR A 51 -10.19 31.00 -21.40
C THR A 51 -9.08 31.49 -20.48
N GLY A 52 -7.94 30.77 -20.50
CA GLY A 52 -6.79 31.06 -19.66
C GLY A 52 -6.69 30.24 -18.37
N VAL A 53 -7.74 29.50 -18.00
CA VAL A 53 -7.69 28.55 -16.89
C VAL A 53 -7.07 27.26 -17.35
N GLU A 54 -6.01 26.80 -16.66
CA GLU A 54 -5.35 25.53 -16.97
C GLU A 54 -6.23 24.35 -16.54
N VAL A 55 -6.57 23.47 -17.50
CA VAL A 55 -7.39 22.28 -17.22
C VAL A 55 -6.57 21.27 -16.43
N PRO A 56 -7.13 20.65 -15.36
CA PRO A 56 -6.45 19.58 -14.63
C PRO A 56 -6.15 18.41 -15.58
N SER A 57 -4.87 18.18 -15.86
CA SER A 57 -4.43 17.17 -16.83
C SER A 57 -4.43 15.75 -16.26
N SER A 58 -4.42 15.59 -14.93
CA SER A 58 -4.34 14.30 -14.26
C SER A 58 -4.91 14.34 -12.85
N PHE A 59 -5.30 13.19 -12.37
CA PHE A 59 -5.70 12.93 -10.99
C PHE A 59 -5.06 11.63 -10.49
N GLU A 60 -4.90 11.51 -9.18
CA GLU A 60 -4.42 10.27 -8.58
C GLU A 60 -5.58 9.29 -8.42
N THR A 61 -5.34 8.01 -8.73
CA THR A 61 -6.35 6.96 -8.59
C THR A 61 -5.99 6.06 -7.43
N ILE A 62 -6.89 5.96 -6.45
CA ILE A 62 -6.77 5.05 -5.31
C ILE A 62 -7.94 4.05 -5.39
N GLY A 63 -7.70 2.92 -6.03
CA GLY A 63 -8.75 1.97 -6.37
C GLY A 63 -9.86 2.62 -7.20
N GLN A 64 -11.05 2.75 -6.63
CA GLN A 64 -12.22 3.38 -7.27
C GLN A 64 -12.36 4.88 -6.97
N ILE A 65 -11.42 5.48 -6.23
CA ILE A 65 -11.45 6.88 -5.84
C ILE A 65 -10.50 7.68 -6.74
N ALA A 66 -10.97 8.77 -7.33
CA ALA A 66 -10.14 9.76 -7.99
C ALA A 66 -9.87 10.92 -7.02
N HIS A 67 -8.61 11.15 -6.73
CA HIS A 67 -8.14 12.21 -5.85
C HIS A 67 -7.64 13.39 -6.69
N LEU A 68 -8.33 14.50 -6.58
CA LEU A 68 -7.97 15.78 -7.17
C LEU A 68 -7.15 16.61 -6.18
N ASN A 69 -6.24 17.42 -6.69
CA ASN A 69 -5.52 18.44 -5.95
C ASN A 69 -5.67 19.75 -6.73
N LEU A 70 -6.84 20.35 -6.61
CA LEU A 70 -7.19 21.58 -7.35
C LEU A 70 -6.50 22.77 -6.71
N HIS A 71 -5.90 23.60 -7.57
CA HIS A 71 -5.36 24.91 -7.18
C HIS A 71 -6.50 25.92 -6.96
N ASP A 72 -6.23 26.98 -6.22
CA ASP A 72 -7.23 27.98 -5.81
C ASP A 72 -8.03 28.55 -7.00
N GLU A 73 -7.39 28.73 -8.14
CA GLU A 73 -8.04 29.20 -9.39
C GLU A 73 -9.11 28.25 -9.94
N LEU A 74 -9.00 26.95 -9.62
CA LEU A 74 -9.92 25.91 -10.07
C LEU A 74 -11.04 25.62 -9.07
N LEU A 75 -10.91 26.06 -7.82
CA LEU A 75 -11.89 25.79 -6.77
C LEU A 75 -13.31 26.29 -7.12
N PRO A 76 -13.51 27.45 -7.79
CA PRO A 76 -14.84 27.88 -8.20
C PRO A 76 -15.52 26.91 -9.19
N TYR A 77 -14.75 26.08 -9.89
CA TYR A 77 -15.21 25.14 -10.93
C TYR A 77 -15.16 23.68 -10.48
N LYS A 78 -14.83 23.42 -9.19
CA LYS A 78 -14.58 22.06 -8.67
C LYS A 78 -15.70 21.07 -8.97
N ASP A 79 -16.97 21.49 -8.83
CA ASP A 79 -18.12 20.61 -9.02
C ASP A 79 -18.30 20.21 -10.49
N VAL A 80 -18.10 21.15 -11.41
CA VAL A 80 -18.16 20.88 -12.86
C VAL A 80 -17.00 19.97 -13.28
N ILE A 81 -15.79 20.24 -12.78
CA ILE A 81 -14.61 19.43 -13.05
C ILE A 81 -14.84 18.00 -12.55
N ALA A 82 -15.31 17.87 -11.31
CA ALA A 82 -15.58 16.57 -10.70
C ALA A 82 -16.67 15.80 -11.47
N LYS A 83 -17.75 16.47 -11.86
CA LYS A 83 -18.84 15.86 -12.63
C LYS A 83 -18.34 15.32 -13.96
N VAL A 84 -17.55 16.10 -14.71
CA VAL A 84 -16.99 15.66 -16.01
C VAL A 84 -16.05 14.48 -15.80
N ILE A 85 -15.15 14.53 -14.82
CA ILE A 85 -14.22 13.43 -14.52
C ILE A 85 -15.00 12.17 -14.15
N TYR A 86 -16.03 12.30 -13.30
CA TYR A 86 -16.89 11.18 -12.89
C TYR A 86 -17.56 10.53 -14.09
N ASP A 87 -18.28 11.31 -14.91
CA ASP A 87 -19.03 10.79 -16.06
C ASP A 87 -18.14 10.07 -17.07
N LYS A 88 -16.91 10.55 -17.24
CA LYS A 88 -15.96 9.98 -18.22
C LYS A 88 -15.21 8.76 -17.70
N ASN A 89 -15.21 8.52 -16.37
CA ASN A 89 -14.48 7.42 -15.77
C ASN A 89 -15.37 6.38 -15.08
N TYR A 90 -16.69 6.60 -14.99
CA TYR A 90 -17.63 5.61 -14.48
C TYR A 90 -17.69 4.40 -15.44
N PRO A 91 -17.78 3.15 -14.96
CA PRO A 91 -17.89 2.72 -13.55
C PRO A 91 -16.55 2.47 -12.84
N ARG A 92 -15.41 2.71 -13.48
CA ARG A 92 -14.09 2.49 -12.89
C ARG A 92 -13.85 3.39 -11.67
N ILE A 93 -14.20 4.66 -11.79
CA ILE A 93 -14.17 5.64 -10.70
C ILE A 93 -15.59 5.83 -10.19
N LYS A 94 -15.77 5.68 -8.89
CA LYS A 94 -17.06 5.79 -8.21
C LYS A 94 -17.15 6.98 -7.27
N THR A 95 -16.01 7.54 -6.87
CA THR A 95 -15.94 8.67 -5.95
C THR A 95 -14.87 9.65 -6.42
N ILE A 96 -15.20 10.92 -6.48
CA ILE A 96 -14.26 12.01 -6.75
C ILE A 96 -14.07 12.80 -5.49
N VAL A 97 -12.83 12.97 -5.06
CA VAL A 97 -12.47 13.76 -3.89
C VAL A 97 -11.47 14.85 -4.25
N ASN A 98 -11.54 15.97 -3.55
CA ASN A 98 -10.52 17.00 -3.56
C ASN A 98 -9.87 17.09 -2.19
N LYS A 99 -8.55 17.23 -2.15
CA LYS A 99 -7.82 17.47 -0.92
C LYS A 99 -8.10 18.88 -0.42
N VAL A 100 -8.40 19.00 0.88
CA VAL A 100 -8.65 20.28 1.55
C VAL A 100 -7.45 20.64 2.43
N GLY A 101 -6.91 21.83 2.24
CA GLY A 101 -5.86 22.38 3.10
C GLY A 101 -4.56 21.61 3.16
N THR A 102 -3.82 21.80 4.24
CA THR A 102 -2.54 21.11 4.53
C THR A 102 -2.74 20.09 5.65
N ILE A 103 -1.93 19.03 5.63
CA ILE A 103 -1.98 17.98 6.65
C ILE A 103 -1.35 18.50 7.94
N THR A 104 -2.15 18.71 8.98
CA THR A 104 -1.73 19.26 10.27
C THR A 104 -1.87 18.26 11.42
N ASN A 105 -2.68 17.20 11.27
CA ASN A 105 -2.90 16.19 12.29
C ASN A 105 -1.71 15.26 12.49
N GLU A 106 -1.60 14.65 13.67
CA GLU A 106 -0.49 13.76 14.05
C GLU A 106 -0.44 12.47 13.21
N PHE A 107 -1.58 11.98 12.75
CA PHE A 107 -1.68 10.76 11.92
C PHE A 107 -1.34 11.00 10.45
N ARG A 108 -1.09 12.24 10.04
CA ARG A 108 -0.77 12.62 8.65
C ARG A 108 -1.84 12.25 7.63
N VAL A 109 -3.09 12.12 8.06
CA VAL A 109 -4.23 11.82 7.19
C VAL A 109 -4.71 13.11 6.53
N PRO A 110 -4.83 13.17 5.19
CA PRO A 110 -5.39 14.32 4.50
C PRO A 110 -6.89 14.47 4.78
N GLU A 111 -7.37 15.69 4.79
CA GLU A 111 -8.80 15.97 4.75
C GLU A 111 -9.29 16.01 3.30
N PHE A 112 -10.47 15.45 3.06
CA PHE A 112 -11.07 15.35 1.74
C PHE A 112 -12.49 15.90 1.73
N GLU A 113 -12.80 16.64 0.67
CA GLU A 113 -14.15 16.98 0.27
C GLU A 113 -14.59 16.03 -0.86
N ILE A 114 -15.76 15.40 -0.71
CA ILE A 114 -16.33 14.56 -1.76
C ILE A 114 -17.09 15.50 -2.71
N LEU A 115 -16.66 15.52 -3.99
CA LEU A 115 -17.24 16.38 -5.01
C LEU A 115 -18.27 15.69 -5.88
N ALA A 116 -18.11 14.36 -6.12
CA ALA A 116 -19.06 13.60 -6.94
C ALA A 116 -19.02 12.10 -6.63
N GLY A 117 -20.12 11.42 -6.89
CA GLY A 117 -20.25 9.96 -6.80
C GLY A 117 -20.67 9.46 -5.43
N GLU A 118 -20.21 8.25 -5.08
CA GLU A 118 -20.56 7.57 -3.83
C GLU A 118 -19.81 8.17 -2.64
N HIS A 119 -20.47 8.26 -1.47
CA HIS A 119 -19.83 8.68 -0.22
C HIS A 119 -19.05 7.54 0.46
N ASN A 120 -18.55 6.59 -0.31
CA ASN A 120 -17.78 5.45 0.17
C ASN A 120 -16.29 5.65 -0.11
N MET A 121 -15.50 5.77 0.95
CA MET A 121 -14.05 5.96 0.89
C MET A 121 -13.26 4.67 1.16
N ILE A 122 -13.95 3.54 1.37
CA ILE A 122 -13.31 2.23 1.49
C ILE A 122 -12.97 1.72 0.09
N THR A 123 -11.71 1.39 -0.12
CA THR A 123 -11.21 0.95 -1.42
C THR A 123 -10.13 -0.11 -1.30
N GLU A 124 -9.79 -0.73 -2.42
CA GLU A 124 -8.67 -1.68 -2.51
C GLU A 124 -7.68 -1.24 -3.59
N VAL A 125 -6.40 -1.37 -3.28
CA VAL A 125 -5.28 -1.04 -4.18
C VAL A 125 -4.37 -2.26 -4.29
N LYS A 126 -3.86 -2.53 -5.48
CA LYS A 126 -2.90 -3.61 -5.72
C LYS A 126 -1.55 -3.02 -6.09
N GLN A 127 -0.50 -3.44 -5.36
CA GLN A 127 0.89 -3.06 -5.64
C GLN A 127 1.79 -4.30 -5.54
N TYR A 128 2.56 -4.59 -6.58
CA TYR A 128 3.57 -5.66 -6.63
C TYR A 128 3.13 -7.01 -6.01
N GLY A 129 1.91 -7.44 -6.30
CA GLY A 129 1.37 -8.72 -5.84
C GLY A 129 0.70 -8.67 -4.46
N ALA A 130 0.79 -7.57 -3.74
CA ALA A 130 0.05 -7.34 -2.52
C ALA A 130 -1.26 -6.57 -2.77
N THR A 131 -2.29 -6.88 -2.00
CA THR A 131 -3.59 -6.18 -2.01
C THR A 131 -3.77 -5.44 -0.71
N PHE A 132 -4.08 -4.14 -0.80
CA PHE A 132 -4.29 -3.26 0.34
C PHE A 132 -5.71 -2.73 0.35
N ARG A 133 -6.45 -3.03 1.41
CA ARG A 133 -7.76 -2.44 1.71
C ARG A 133 -7.57 -1.29 2.69
N LEU A 134 -8.27 -0.18 2.47
CA LEU A 134 -8.18 1.01 3.32
C LEU A 134 -9.47 1.84 3.26
N ASP A 135 -9.78 2.58 4.33
CA ASP A 135 -10.63 3.76 4.25
C ASP A 135 -9.74 5.00 4.07
N TYR A 136 -9.86 5.64 2.91
CA TYR A 136 -8.97 6.74 2.52
C TYR A 136 -9.16 8.01 3.36
N ARG A 137 -10.21 8.09 4.19
CA ARG A 137 -10.43 9.17 5.17
C ARG A 137 -9.67 8.98 6.47
N LEU A 138 -9.32 7.73 6.82
CA LEU A 138 -8.82 7.35 8.14
C LEU A 138 -7.33 7.07 8.15
N VAL A 139 -6.73 6.77 6.99
CA VAL A 139 -5.34 6.36 6.88
C VAL A 139 -4.59 7.13 5.78
N TYR A 140 -3.30 7.29 5.98
CA TYR A 140 -2.42 7.82 4.94
C TYR A 140 -2.15 6.75 3.88
N TRP A 141 -2.26 7.13 2.61
CA TRP A 141 -1.85 6.34 1.46
C TRP A 141 -1.23 7.21 0.38
N ASN A 142 -0.16 6.71 -0.27
CA ASN A 142 0.49 7.39 -1.38
C ASN A 142 0.97 6.36 -2.41
N SER A 143 0.21 6.20 -3.50
CA SER A 143 0.50 5.26 -4.58
C SER A 143 1.86 5.51 -5.26
N ARG A 144 2.34 6.75 -5.21
CA ARG A 144 3.61 7.15 -5.86
C ARG A 144 4.86 6.64 -5.14
N LEU A 145 4.71 6.03 -3.94
CA LEU A 145 5.81 5.39 -3.21
C LEU A 145 6.00 3.91 -3.56
N GLU A 146 5.21 3.37 -4.46
CA GLU A 146 5.22 1.95 -4.84
C GLU A 146 6.61 1.44 -5.23
N HIS A 147 7.35 2.19 -6.05
CA HIS A 147 8.70 1.80 -6.46
C HIS A 147 9.67 1.74 -5.28
N GLU A 148 9.54 2.67 -4.33
CA GLU A 148 10.37 2.70 -3.13
C GLU A 148 10.03 1.55 -2.19
N HIS A 149 8.76 1.21 -2.01
CA HIS A 149 8.35 0.03 -1.25
C HIS A 149 9.03 -1.23 -1.82
N LYS A 150 8.96 -1.41 -3.15
CA LYS A 150 9.63 -2.53 -3.84
C LYS A 150 11.15 -2.49 -3.68
N ARG A 151 11.78 -1.31 -3.86
CA ARG A 151 13.23 -1.15 -3.77
C ARG A 151 13.74 -1.57 -2.40
N LEU A 152 13.16 -1.01 -1.33
CA LEU A 152 13.64 -1.31 0.02
C LEU A 152 13.40 -2.78 0.37
N VAL A 153 12.20 -3.30 0.13
CA VAL A 153 11.89 -4.72 0.39
C VAL A 153 12.76 -5.67 -0.43
N SER A 154 13.22 -5.27 -1.63
CA SER A 154 14.13 -6.11 -2.42
C SER A 154 15.47 -6.40 -1.73
N MET A 155 15.92 -5.51 -0.84
CA MET A 155 17.16 -5.64 -0.07
C MET A 155 17.06 -6.67 1.07
N PHE A 156 15.86 -6.98 1.55
CA PHE A 156 15.66 -7.92 2.65
C PHE A 156 15.80 -9.37 2.19
N GLN A 157 16.11 -10.26 3.11
CA GLN A 157 16.21 -11.70 2.90
C GLN A 157 15.19 -12.45 3.73
N ALA A 158 14.75 -13.61 3.26
CA ALA A 158 13.85 -14.47 4.02
C ALA A 158 14.49 -14.87 5.36
N GLY A 159 13.69 -14.85 6.43
CA GLY A 159 14.14 -15.13 7.79
C GLY A 159 14.64 -13.91 8.56
N GLN A 160 14.86 -12.77 7.90
CA GLN A 160 15.24 -11.53 8.60
C GLN A 160 14.11 -10.97 9.45
N THR A 161 14.50 -10.29 10.52
CA THR A 161 13.60 -9.57 11.45
C THR A 161 13.61 -8.08 11.13
N ILE A 162 12.42 -7.54 10.87
CA ILE A 162 12.20 -6.15 10.48
C ILE A 162 11.37 -5.44 11.55
N CYS A 163 11.81 -4.25 11.99
CA CYS A 163 10.99 -3.33 12.78
C CYS A 163 10.55 -2.17 11.90
N ASP A 164 9.24 -1.99 11.70
CA ASP A 164 8.66 -0.85 10.97
C ASP A 164 7.97 0.08 11.97
N MET A 165 8.61 1.23 12.26
CA MET A 165 8.18 2.16 13.32
C MET A 165 6.94 2.98 12.93
N PHE A 166 6.67 3.15 11.62
CA PHE A 166 5.59 3.98 11.07
C PHE A 166 4.94 3.26 9.89
N THR A 167 4.37 2.09 10.19
CA THR A 167 4.00 1.10 9.16
C THR A 167 2.79 1.50 8.31
N GLY A 168 1.95 2.44 8.78
CA GLY A 168 0.68 2.72 8.11
C GLY A 168 -0.15 1.44 7.99
N ILE A 169 -0.72 1.22 6.82
CA ILE A 169 -1.49 0.00 6.50
C ILE A 169 -0.62 -1.17 5.99
N GLY A 170 0.71 -1.03 6.06
CA GLY A 170 1.70 -2.07 5.78
C GLY A 170 2.34 -2.10 4.40
N PRO A 171 2.57 -0.96 3.70
CA PRO A 171 3.15 -0.98 2.35
C PRO A 171 4.58 -1.56 2.29
N PHE A 172 5.35 -1.51 3.38
CA PHE A 172 6.61 -2.25 3.53
C PHE A 172 6.39 -3.59 4.24
N ALA A 173 5.62 -3.61 5.32
CA ALA A 173 5.44 -4.77 6.19
C ALA A 173 4.84 -5.97 5.45
N ILE A 174 3.79 -5.77 4.65
CA ILE A 174 3.12 -6.86 3.92
C ILE A 174 4.07 -7.51 2.88
N PRO A 175 4.71 -6.76 1.96
CA PRO A 175 5.65 -7.37 1.00
C PRO A 175 6.89 -7.99 1.67
N ALA A 176 7.38 -7.43 2.78
CA ALA A 176 8.49 -8.03 3.54
C ALA A 176 8.08 -9.39 4.12
N ALA A 177 6.90 -9.49 4.71
CA ALA A 177 6.35 -10.74 5.22
C ALA A 177 6.09 -11.76 4.10
N GLN A 178 5.58 -11.34 2.93
CA GLN A 178 5.46 -12.20 1.73
C GLN A 178 6.81 -12.74 1.26
N LYS A 179 7.90 -11.99 1.44
CA LYS A 179 9.27 -12.42 1.14
C LYS A 179 9.82 -13.41 2.20
N GLY A 180 9.11 -13.61 3.29
CA GLY A 180 9.49 -14.54 4.36
C GLY A 180 10.17 -13.91 5.56
N CYS A 181 10.16 -12.57 5.68
CA CYS A 181 10.63 -11.86 6.86
C CYS A 181 9.62 -11.97 8.02
N ILE A 182 10.10 -11.80 9.25
CA ILE A 182 9.27 -11.57 10.44
C ILE A 182 9.22 -10.06 10.66
N VAL A 183 8.02 -9.49 10.78
CA VAL A 183 7.84 -8.05 10.84
C VAL A 183 7.13 -7.63 12.11
N TYR A 184 7.78 -6.78 12.90
CA TYR A 184 7.20 -6.06 14.02
C TYR A 184 6.82 -4.66 13.50
N ALA A 185 5.53 -4.39 13.41
CA ALA A 185 4.99 -3.25 12.68
C ALA A 185 4.16 -2.36 13.61
N ASN A 186 4.54 -1.10 13.73
CA ASN A 186 3.90 -0.12 14.61
C ASN A 186 3.37 1.08 13.85
N ASP A 187 2.26 1.63 14.30
CA ASP A 187 1.77 2.94 13.91
C ASP A 187 1.01 3.59 15.07
N LEU A 188 1.10 4.91 15.17
CA LEU A 188 0.37 5.67 16.18
C LEU A 188 -1.14 5.72 15.87
N ASN A 189 -1.52 5.71 14.58
CA ASN A 189 -2.90 5.72 14.14
C ASN A 189 -3.55 4.33 14.33
N PRO A 190 -4.57 4.19 15.18
CA PRO A 190 -5.25 2.91 15.42
C PRO A 190 -5.95 2.37 14.16
N ASP A 191 -6.45 3.26 13.28
CA ASP A 191 -7.07 2.85 12.02
C ASP A 191 -6.05 2.25 11.06
N SER A 192 -4.81 2.78 11.04
CA SER A 192 -3.70 2.18 10.29
C SER A 192 -3.45 0.73 10.74
N ILE A 193 -3.40 0.48 12.04
CA ILE A 193 -3.21 -0.86 12.60
C ILE A 193 -4.41 -1.77 12.34
N HIS A 194 -5.62 -1.24 12.39
CA HIS A 194 -6.82 -1.98 12.00
C HIS A 194 -6.71 -2.48 10.55
N TYR A 195 -6.38 -1.60 9.61
CA TYR A 195 -6.22 -1.97 8.20
C TYR A 195 -4.98 -2.83 7.95
N LEU A 196 -3.87 -2.63 8.67
CA LEU A 196 -2.71 -3.52 8.62
C LEU A 196 -3.10 -4.99 8.91
N ARG A 197 -3.87 -5.23 9.96
CA ARG A 197 -4.34 -6.58 10.32
C ARG A 197 -5.26 -7.19 9.26
N ILE A 198 -6.14 -6.38 8.66
CA ILE A 198 -6.98 -6.80 7.53
C ILE A 198 -6.09 -7.18 6.34
N ASN A 199 -5.13 -6.33 6.00
CA ASN A 199 -4.24 -6.51 4.87
C ASN A 199 -3.30 -7.71 5.05
N ALA A 200 -2.81 -7.96 6.26
CA ALA A 200 -2.04 -9.15 6.59
C ALA A 200 -2.83 -10.44 6.27
N LYS A 201 -4.11 -10.50 6.68
CA LYS A 201 -5.00 -11.63 6.38
C LYS A 201 -5.31 -11.77 4.88
N ILE A 202 -5.63 -10.66 4.18
CA ILE A 202 -5.89 -10.66 2.74
C ILE A 202 -4.69 -11.24 1.98
N ASN A 203 -3.47 -10.90 2.39
CA ASN A 203 -2.23 -11.34 1.77
C ASN A 203 -1.66 -12.64 2.36
N LYS A 204 -2.33 -13.27 3.34
CA LYS A 204 -1.95 -14.55 3.97
C LYS A 204 -0.56 -14.51 4.62
N VAL A 205 -0.27 -13.43 5.33
CA VAL A 205 0.99 -13.19 6.06
C VAL A 205 0.76 -12.76 7.51
N ASP A 206 -0.43 -12.99 8.04
CA ASP A 206 -0.82 -12.63 9.39
C ASP A 206 -0.08 -13.44 10.48
N ASP A 207 0.52 -14.57 10.11
CA ASP A 207 1.43 -15.36 10.94
C ASP A 207 2.85 -14.77 11.07
N ARG A 208 3.20 -13.76 10.26
CA ARG A 208 4.53 -13.14 10.20
C ARG A 208 4.56 -11.67 10.57
N ILE A 209 3.40 -11.06 10.84
CA ILE A 209 3.27 -9.64 11.19
C ILE A 209 2.72 -9.49 12.59
N TYR A 210 3.52 -8.87 13.46
CA TYR A 210 3.16 -8.51 14.83
C TYR A 210 2.83 -7.01 14.85
N ALA A 211 1.54 -6.67 15.02
CA ALA A 211 1.04 -5.30 14.89
C ALA A 211 0.86 -4.62 16.25
N TYR A 212 1.48 -3.45 16.41
CA TYR A 212 1.48 -2.60 17.59
C TYR A 212 0.83 -1.25 17.31
N ASN A 213 0.16 -0.67 18.32
CA ASN A 213 -0.41 0.67 18.25
C ASN A 213 0.08 1.49 19.44
N MET A 214 1.20 2.17 19.26
CA MET A 214 1.82 2.98 20.30
C MET A 214 2.76 4.03 19.74
N ASP A 215 3.24 4.93 20.61
CA ASP A 215 4.33 5.85 20.27
C ASP A 215 5.57 5.11 19.79
N ALA A 216 6.21 5.62 18.72
CA ALA A 216 7.30 4.93 18.05
C ALA A 216 8.56 4.77 18.93
N ARG A 217 8.84 5.70 19.87
CA ARG A 217 9.95 5.56 20.81
C ARG A 217 9.68 4.44 21.82
N LYS A 218 8.43 4.38 22.33
CA LYS A 218 8.01 3.28 23.21
C LYS A 218 8.09 1.93 22.50
N PHE A 219 7.65 1.90 21.24
CA PHE A 219 7.71 0.69 20.43
C PHE A 219 9.14 0.19 20.28
N ILE A 220 10.08 1.04 19.84
CA ILE A 220 11.46 0.58 19.62
C ILE A 220 12.17 0.21 20.92
N SER A 221 11.88 0.91 22.04
CA SER A 221 12.33 0.51 23.36
C SER A 221 11.82 -0.88 23.72
N GLN A 222 10.52 -1.13 23.58
CA GLN A 222 9.93 -2.45 23.87
C GLN A 222 10.53 -3.56 23.01
N MET A 223 10.93 -3.25 21.77
CA MET A 223 11.52 -4.24 20.88
C MET A 223 12.98 -4.56 21.22
N MET A 224 13.77 -3.57 21.64
CA MET A 224 15.22 -3.70 21.73
C MET A 224 15.77 -3.68 23.16
N GLU A 225 14.96 -3.30 24.17
CA GLU A 225 15.34 -3.45 25.58
C GLU A 225 15.15 -4.88 26.06
N VAL A 226 16.08 -5.34 26.90
CA VAL A 226 15.97 -6.65 27.53
C VAL A 226 14.86 -6.61 28.60
N PRO A 227 13.87 -7.52 28.55
CA PRO A 227 12.82 -7.56 29.56
C PRO A 227 13.36 -7.81 30.94
N ASN A 228 12.87 -7.10 31.97
CA ASN A 228 13.33 -7.21 33.37
C ASN A 228 13.24 -8.63 33.91
N ASN A 229 12.33 -9.46 33.43
CA ASN A 229 12.17 -10.85 33.85
C ASN A 229 13.33 -11.76 33.40
N GLU A 230 14.06 -11.39 32.35
CA GLU A 230 15.24 -12.17 31.90
C GLU A 230 16.50 -11.80 32.71
N VAL A 231 16.59 -10.55 33.17
CA VAL A 231 17.71 -10.11 34.02
C VAL A 231 17.71 -10.80 35.38
N THR A 232 16.54 -11.21 35.90
CA THR A 232 16.40 -11.90 37.19
C THR A 232 16.67 -13.41 37.12
N LEU A 233 16.62 -14.03 35.94
CA LEU A 233 16.90 -15.48 35.80
C LEU A 233 18.40 -15.83 35.81
N GLU A 234 19.30 -14.88 35.52
CA GLU A 234 20.75 -15.13 35.56
C GLU A 234 21.36 -15.01 36.96
N THR A 235 20.61 -14.48 37.94
CA THR A 235 21.11 -14.28 39.31
C THR A 235 20.63 -15.34 40.33
N SER A 236 19.81 -16.30 39.89
CA SER A 236 19.33 -17.37 40.76
C SER A 236 19.65 -18.75 40.20
N HIS A 237 20.88 -19.23 40.44
CA HIS A 237 21.15 -20.65 40.49
C HIS A 237 20.67 -21.17 41.85
N GLU A 238 19.38 -21.44 41.99
CA GLU A 238 18.84 -22.38 42.94
C GLU A 238 17.52 -22.92 42.44
N VAL A 239 17.52 -24.21 42.21
CA VAL A 239 16.35 -25.02 41.87
C VAL A 239 15.59 -25.31 43.15
N PRO A 240 14.28 -25.08 43.19
CA PRO A 240 13.40 -25.88 44.04
C PRO A 240 12.53 -26.77 43.19
N ILE A 241 12.77 -28.05 43.35
CA ILE A 241 11.79 -29.10 43.04
C ILE A 241 10.64 -28.92 44.02
N LEU A 242 9.42 -28.78 43.52
CA LEU A 242 8.24 -29.13 44.31
C LEU A 242 7.12 -29.64 43.43
N ASP A 243 6.68 -30.76 43.90
CA ASP A 243 5.78 -31.79 43.44
C ASP A 243 4.30 -31.39 43.55
N THR A 244 3.53 -31.97 42.62
CA THR A 244 2.19 -32.56 42.76
C THR A 244 0.94 -31.74 43.07
N ARG A 245 -0.03 -31.97 42.18
CA ARG A 245 -1.48 -32.31 42.39
C ARG A 245 -2.35 -31.29 43.11
N ASP A 246 -3.46 -30.90 42.58
CA ASP A 246 -4.75 -31.56 42.45
C ASP A 246 -5.83 -30.63 41.89
N ASN A 247 -6.69 -31.22 41.09
CA ASN A 247 -8.08 -30.97 40.78
C ASN A 247 -8.84 -29.79 41.39
N ALA A 248 -9.62 -29.10 40.61
CA ALA A 248 -11.08 -29.12 40.74
C ALA A 248 -11.79 -28.27 39.69
N GLU A 249 -12.83 -28.87 39.16
CA GLU A 249 -13.90 -28.30 38.33
C GLU A 249 -14.65 -27.19 39.05
N SER A 250 -15.17 -26.21 38.30
CA SER A 250 -16.60 -25.87 38.43
C SER A 250 -17.04 -24.87 37.38
N ASN A 251 -18.17 -25.22 36.82
CA ASN A 251 -19.13 -24.58 35.95
C ASN A 251 -19.57 -23.18 36.34
N SER A 252 -20.12 -22.55 35.34
CA SER A 252 -21.32 -21.69 35.26
C SER A 252 -20.98 -20.31 34.73
N GLU A 253 -21.73 -19.62 33.96
CA GLU A 253 -23.04 -19.67 33.34
C GLU A 253 -23.15 -18.48 32.37
N ASN A 254 -23.89 -18.67 31.31
CA ASN A 254 -24.32 -17.61 30.36
C ASN A 254 -25.14 -16.55 31.05
N GLU A 255 -24.90 -15.29 30.76
CA GLU A 255 -25.95 -14.25 30.84
C GLU A 255 -26.08 -13.48 29.53
N LEU A 256 -27.20 -13.74 28.93
CA LEU A 256 -27.81 -13.00 27.79
C LEU A 256 -28.49 -11.76 28.36
N LEU A 257 -28.10 -10.60 27.97
CA LEU A 257 -28.89 -9.38 28.24
C LEU A 257 -29.53 -8.91 26.93
N THR A 258 -30.83 -9.22 26.83
CA THR A 258 -31.80 -8.61 25.94
C THR A 258 -32.18 -7.24 26.47
N VAL A 259 -32.17 -6.23 25.63
CA VAL A 259 -32.77 -4.92 25.92
C VAL A 259 -33.96 -4.72 25.01
N ASP A 260 -35.10 -4.57 25.65
CA ASP A 260 -36.43 -4.32 25.12
C ASP A 260 -36.53 -2.94 24.41
N THR A 261 -37.19 -2.99 23.25
CA THR A 261 -37.77 -1.82 22.59
C THR A 261 -39.18 -1.61 23.10
N LYS A 262 -39.49 -0.39 23.55
CA LYS A 262 -40.85 0.09 23.73
C LYS A 262 -41.19 1.25 22.82
N ASP A 263 -42.33 1.03 22.17
CA ASP A 263 -43.17 1.85 21.34
C ASP A 263 -43.39 3.30 21.77
N LEU A 264 -43.61 4.12 20.76
CA LEU A 264 -44.70 5.13 20.62
C LEU A 264 -44.61 5.63 19.17
N GLY A 265 -45.51 5.41 18.28
CA GLY A 265 -46.92 5.73 18.23
C GLY A 265 -47.16 6.91 17.29
N ASP A 266 -47.73 6.57 16.17
CA ASP A 266 -48.88 7.12 15.42
C ASP A 266 -48.63 8.26 14.41
N SER A 267 -49.00 8.17 13.20
CA SER A 267 -50.24 8.10 12.46
C SER A 267 -50.15 8.77 11.06
N ASN A 268 -50.88 8.09 10.14
CA ASN A 268 -51.56 8.60 8.93
C ASN A 268 -50.78 8.95 7.66
N ASN A 269 -51.08 8.41 6.56
CA ASN A 269 -52.18 7.83 5.78
C ASN A 269 -52.07 8.27 4.31
N SER A 270 -52.57 7.38 3.43
CA SER A 270 -52.94 7.54 2.02
C SER A 270 -51.76 7.44 1.02
N GLY A 271 -51.78 6.61 -0.01
CA GLY A 271 -52.76 5.74 -0.59
C GLY A 271 -52.45 5.60 -2.08
N LEU A 272 -52.53 4.33 -2.58
CA LEU A 272 -52.82 3.91 -3.96
C LEU A 272 -51.81 4.29 -5.07
N GLU A 273 -51.42 3.49 -6.08
CA GLU A 273 -51.98 2.29 -6.70
C GLU A 273 -50.89 1.55 -7.54
N ASP A 274 -51.15 0.27 -7.73
CA ASP A 274 -50.46 -0.67 -8.60
C ASP A 274 -50.37 -0.29 -10.08
N VAL A 275 -49.29 -0.70 -10.77
CA VAL A 275 -49.38 -1.30 -12.11
C VAL A 275 -48.26 -2.32 -12.31
N LYS A 276 -48.63 -3.54 -12.56
CA LYS A 276 -47.82 -4.69 -13.02
C LYS A 276 -47.39 -4.50 -14.47
N GLY A 277 -46.17 -4.94 -14.79
CA GLY A 277 -45.74 -5.12 -16.17
C GLY A 277 -44.50 -6.01 -16.27
N SER A 278 -44.73 -7.29 -16.38
CA SER A 278 -43.75 -8.35 -16.66
C SER A 278 -43.34 -8.32 -18.11
N THR A 279 -42.05 -8.37 -18.42
CA THR A 279 -41.53 -9.04 -19.63
C THR A 279 -40.09 -9.53 -19.42
N ARG A 280 -39.93 -10.84 -19.53
CA ARG A 280 -38.68 -11.58 -19.66
C ARG A 280 -38.09 -11.34 -21.04
N HIS A 281 -36.79 -11.07 -21.16
CA HIS A 281 -36.02 -11.50 -22.33
C HIS A 281 -34.65 -12.05 -21.90
N THR A 282 -34.39 -13.20 -22.47
CA THR A 282 -33.26 -14.10 -22.33
C THR A 282 -31.96 -13.53 -22.83
N ALA A 283 -30.89 -13.85 -22.10
CA ALA A 283 -29.49 -13.54 -22.42
C ALA A 283 -28.94 -14.52 -23.46
N THR A 284 -28.19 -14.00 -24.41
CA THR A 284 -27.32 -14.79 -25.29
C THR A 284 -25.86 -14.40 -25.02
N SER A 285 -25.06 -15.40 -24.67
CA SER A 285 -23.63 -15.31 -24.45
C SER A 285 -22.85 -15.12 -25.75
N VAL A 286 -21.84 -14.23 -25.77
CA VAL A 286 -20.84 -14.17 -26.84
C VAL A 286 -19.45 -14.32 -26.24
N ILE A 287 -18.75 -15.31 -26.75
CA ILE A 287 -17.39 -15.76 -26.42
C ILE A 287 -16.37 -14.74 -26.91
N ALA A 288 -15.45 -14.31 -26.08
CA ALA A 288 -14.30 -13.47 -26.47
C ALA A 288 -13.06 -14.31 -26.70
N GLY A 289 -12.49 -14.19 -27.89
CA GLY A 289 -11.31 -14.90 -28.36
C GLY A 289 -10.01 -14.39 -27.74
N LYS A 290 -9.11 -15.33 -27.49
CA LYS A 290 -7.71 -15.13 -27.12
C LYS A 290 -6.90 -14.47 -28.25
N ARG A 291 -6.10 -13.46 -27.91
CA ARG A 291 -4.99 -13.02 -28.76
C ARG A 291 -3.66 -13.41 -28.09
N SER A 292 -2.90 -14.20 -28.81
CA SER A 292 -1.52 -14.57 -28.52
C SER A 292 -0.57 -13.44 -28.93
N SER A 293 0.40 -13.13 -28.09
CA SER A 293 1.54 -12.28 -28.44
C SER A 293 2.76 -13.16 -28.76
N THR A 294 3.27 -12.96 -29.95
CA THR A 294 4.50 -13.57 -30.47
C THR A 294 5.73 -12.90 -29.88
N SER A 295 6.64 -13.75 -29.39
CA SER A 295 7.99 -13.37 -28.98
C SER A 295 8.97 -13.48 -30.16
N TYR A 296 9.86 -12.49 -30.31
CA TYR A 296 11.03 -12.59 -31.18
C TYR A 296 12.22 -13.14 -30.41
N HIS A 297 12.84 -14.19 -30.98
CA HIS A 297 14.12 -14.74 -30.58
C HIS A 297 15.20 -14.27 -31.56
N GLU A 298 16.36 -13.91 -31.06
CA GLU A 298 17.72 -14.05 -31.63
C GLU A 298 18.63 -14.33 -30.43
N GLY A 299 19.54 -15.26 -30.36
CA GLY A 299 20.23 -16.17 -31.26
C GLY A 299 21.69 -16.20 -30.84
N ASN A 300 22.24 -17.42 -30.68
CA ASN A 300 23.66 -17.85 -30.60
C ASN A 300 24.34 -17.81 -29.22
N GLY A 301 25.05 -18.85 -28.80
CA GLY A 301 25.65 -20.04 -29.37
C GLY A 301 26.24 -20.99 -28.32
N GLU A 302 26.31 -22.23 -28.69
CA GLU A 302 27.22 -23.36 -28.43
C GLU A 302 28.04 -23.42 -27.11
N ALA A 303 28.26 -24.56 -26.43
CA ALA A 303 28.40 -25.96 -26.83
C ALA A 303 28.55 -26.90 -25.61
N HIS A 304 28.23 -28.22 -25.84
CA HIS A 304 28.72 -29.48 -25.24
C HIS A 304 28.59 -29.70 -23.71
N GLY A 305 28.15 -30.84 -23.24
CA GLY A 305 27.95 -32.20 -23.71
C GLY A 305 27.47 -33.10 -22.58
N THR A 306 26.78 -34.17 -22.95
CA THR A 306 26.71 -35.54 -22.42
C THR A 306 26.64 -35.76 -20.89
N ASP A 307 25.82 -36.61 -20.29
CA ASP A 307 25.23 -37.91 -20.58
C ASP A 307 24.17 -38.32 -19.53
N ILE A 308 23.07 -38.95 -19.99
CA ILE A 308 22.44 -40.23 -19.61
C ILE A 308 22.35 -40.64 -18.12
N LEU A 309 21.14 -40.87 -17.58
CA LEU A 309 20.53 -42.14 -17.19
C LEU A 309 19.23 -41.98 -16.40
N GLU A 310 18.20 -42.59 -16.99
CA GLU A 310 17.14 -43.47 -16.45
C GLU A 310 16.61 -43.31 -14.99
N GLY A 311 15.36 -43.07 -14.90
CA GLY A 311 14.31 -44.02 -14.49
C GLY A 311 14.13 -44.24 -13.01
N CYS A 312 12.97 -43.75 -12.48
CA CYS A 312 12.07 -44.61 -11.72
C CYS A 312 10.75 -43.89 -11.37
N ARG A 313 9.66 -44.45 -11.91
CA ARG A 313 8.29 -44.20 -11.43
C ARG A 313 8.12 -44.81 -10.03
N ARG A 314 7.61 -44.01 -9.08
CA ARG A 314 6.74 -44.58 -8.01
C ARG A 314 5.65 -43.60 -7.61
N LYS A 315 4.41 -44.04 -7.74
CA LYS A 315 3.18 -43.50 -7.14
C LYS A 315 3.27 -43.62 -5.62
N GLY A 316 2.79 -42.63 -4.90
CA GLY A 316 2.60 -42.73 -3.47
C GLY A 316 2.00 -41.43 -2.92
N SER A 317 0.67 -41.35 -2.94
CA SER A 317 -0.11 -40.38 -2.16
C SER A 317 0.13 -40.64 -0.68
N THR A 318 0.61 -39.64 0.05
CA THR A 318 0.28 -39.47 1.48
C THR A 318 0.35 -37.98 1.81
N ASN A 319 -0.83 -37.41 2.10
CA ASN A 319 -0.98 -36.15 2.80
C ASN A 319 -0.30 -36.25 4.19
N LYS A 320 0.96 -35.84 4.31
CA LYS A 320 1.55 -35.47 5.57
C LYS A 320 1.24 -33.99 5.80
N ARG A 321 0.21 -33.71 6.62
CA ARG A 321 0.13 -32.45 7.37
C ARG A 321 1.50 -32.26 8.04
N MET A 322 2.31 -31.36 7.55
CA MET A 322 3.44 -30.85 8.30
C MET A 322 2.86 -30.21 9.56
N ARG A 323 3.19 -30.79 10.72
CA ARG A 323 3.05 -30.14 12.00
C ARG A 323 3.79 -28.80 11.90
N GLY A 324 3.12 -27.72 12.32
CA GLY A 324 3.69 -26.39 12.34
C GLY A 324 5.07 -26.45 13.00
N SER A 325 6.08 -25.97 12.29
CA SER A 325 7.30 -25.51 12.92
C SER A 325 6.86 -24.46 13.94
N GLU A 326 7.14 -24.66 15.20
CA GLU A 326 7.12 -23.59 16.19
C GLU A 326 7.95 -22.46 15.60
N ILE A 327 7.26 -21.37 15.21
CA ILE A 327 7.92 -20.14 14.82
C ILE A 327 8.59 -19.70 16.11
N CYS A 328 9.90 -19.91 16.20
CA CYS A 328 10.71 -19.39 17.28
C CYS A 328 10.49 -17.87 17.24
N VAL A 329 9.72 -17.34 18.19
CA VAL A 329 9.52 -15.90 18.34
C VAL A 329 10.91 -15.34 18.60
N THR A 330 11.50 -14.67 17.59
CA THR A 330 12.83 -14.11 17.72
C THR A 330 12.80 -13.09 18.86
N LYS A 331 13.71 -13.24 19.81
CA LYS A 331 13.92 -12.25 20.86
C LYS A 331 14.50 -11.00 20.21
N THR A 332 13.67 -9.99 19.97
CA THR A 332 14.07 -8.77 19.23
C THR A 332 15.16 -7.98 19.93
N TRP A 333 15.27 -8.09 21.27
CA TRP A 333 16.39 -7.53 22.04
C TRP A 333 17.73 -8.25 21.85
N GLU A 334 17.72 -9.43 21.20
CA GLU A 334 18.93 -10.15 20.84
C GLU A 334 19.35 -9.87 19.38
N HIS A 335 18.39 -9.60 18.50
CA HIS A 335 18.69 -9.37 17.08
C HIS A 335 17.51 -8.73 16.32
N VAL A 336 17.81 -7.71 15.53
CA VAL A 336 16.97 -7.11 14.48
C VAL A 336 17.86 -6.80 13.29
N ASP A 337 17.42 -7.11 12.09
CA ASP A 337 18.21 -6.86 10.86
C ASP A 337 18.00 -5.47 10.31
N HIS A 338 16.74 -5.00 10.27
CA HIS A 338 16.39 -3.72 9.68
C HIS A 338 15.35 -2.96 10.50
N VAL A 339 15.50 -1.65 10.57
CA VAL A 339 14.50 -0.73 11.10
C VAL A 339 14.08 0.23 9.99
N ILE A 340 12.77 0.34 9.75
CA ILE A 340 12.17 1.25 8.78
C ILE A 340 11.55 2.42 9.53
N MET A 341 11.86 3.66 9.10
CA MET A 341 11.40 4.89 9.72
C MET A 341 10.80 5.81 8.63
N ASN A 342 9.62 5.43 8.08
CA ASN A 342 9.00 6.18 6.98
C ASN A 342 8.03 7.26 7.47
N LEU A 343 8.57 8.27 8.15
CA LEU A 343 7.88 9.51 8.55
C LEU A 343 8.70 10.73 8.11
N PRO A 344 8.81 11.05 6.79
CA PRO A 344 9.84 11.92 6.24
C PRO A 344 9.91 13.34 6.82
N ALA A 345 8.82 13.81 7.43
CA ALA A 345 8.80 15.14 8.04
C ALA A 345 9.56 15.21 9.39
N SER A 346 9.69 14.08 10.09
CA SER A 346 10.19 14.05 11.47
C SER A 346 10.95 12.78 11.87
N ALA A 347 11.07 11.78 10.99
CA ALA A 347 11.70 10.49 11.34
C ALA A 347 13.11 10.66 11.93
N VAL A 348 13.90 11.59 11.42
CA VAL A 348 15.26 11.84 11.91
C VAL A 348 15.31 12.18 13.40
N GLN A 349 14.26 12.82 13.94
CA GLN A 349 14.17 13.16 15.36
C GLN A 349 14.00 11.92 16.26
N PHE A 350 13.40 10.83 15.74
CA PHE A 350 13.20 9.60 16.47
C PHE A 350 14.45 8.72 16.56
N LEU A 351 15.54 9.12 15.92
CA LEU A 351 16.85 8.47 16.07
C LEU A 351 17.39 8.59 17.50
N ASP A 352 16.95 9.58 18.27
CA ASP A 352 17.28 9.76 19.67
C ASP A 352 16.90 8.53 20.55
N ALA A 353 15.87 7.78 20.14
CA ALA A 353 15.42 6.58 20.84
C ALA A 353 16.42 5.42 20.83
N PHE A 354 17.43 5.45 19.95
CA PHE A 354 18.43 4.39 19.88
C PHE A 354 19.63 4.61 20.78
N ARG A 355 19.75 5.76 21.47
CA ARG A 355 20.87 6.06 22.36
C ARG A 355 20.86 5.13 23.57
N GLY A 356 21.90 4.30 23.72
CA GLY A 356 22.05 3.40 24.87
C GLY A 356 20.89 2.42 25.04
N LEU A 357 20.16 2.11 23.95
CA LEU A 357 18.99 1.25 23.98
C LEU A 357 19.38 -0.23 24.02
N ILE A 358 20.31 -0.62 23.16
CA ILE A 358 20.70 -2.01 22.94
C ILE A 358 21.78 -2.39 23.96
N GLN A 359 21.53 -3.43 24.77
CA GLN A 359 22.52 -3.95 25.71
C GLN A 359 23.50 -4.88 24.98
N LYS A 360 24.79 -4.51 24.95
CA LYS A 360 25.86 -5.22 24.24
C LYS A 360 25.95 -6.70 24.63
N LYS A 361 25.76 -7.00 25.91
CA LYS A 361 25.85 -8.37 26.50
C LYS A 361 24.87 -9.35 25.80
N TYR A 362 23.68 -8.90 25.43
CA TYR A 362 22.63 -9.77 24.91
C TYR A 362 22.49 -9.71 23.39
N TRP A 363 23.07 -8.67 22.75
CA TRP A 363 22.95 -8.49 21.32
C TRP A 363 23.78 -9.49 20.52
N LYS A 364 23.14 -10.15 19.57
CA LYS A 364 23.75 -11.19 18.72
C LYS A 364 23.91 -10.71 17.28
N GLY A 365 25.11 -10.79 16.75
CA GLY A 365 25.40 -10.44 15.35
C GLY A 365 25.61 -8.96 15.08
N CYS A 366 25.35 -8.54 13.86
CA CYS A 366 25.53 -7.15 13.45
C CYS A 366 24.40 -6.26 13.96
N LEU A 367 24.71 -4.99 14.24
CA LEU A 367 23.69 -3.99 14.56
C LEU A 367 22.76 -3.75 13.36
N PRO A 368 21.52 -3.29 13.59
CA PRO A 368 20.52 -3.19 12.52
C PRO A 368 20.86 -2.12 11.49
N TRP A 369 20.42 -2.32 10.26
CA TRP A 369 20.31 -1.26 9.28
C TRP A 369 19.13 -0.35 9.64
N ILE A 370 19.39 0.95 9.66
CA ILE A 370 18.36 1.98 9.83
C ILE A 370 18.05 2.57 8.45
N HIS A 371 16.77 2.60 8.08
CA HIS A 371 16.27 3.21 6.84
C HIS A 371 15.37 4.39 7.21
N CYS A 372 15.98 5.56 7.34
CA CYS A 372 15.32 6.78 7.80
C CYS A 372 14.95 7.67 6.61
N TYR A 373 13.65 7.87 6.42
CA TYR A 373 13.14 8.74 5.36
C TYR A 373 13.14 10.20 5.82
N CYS A 374 13.54 11.09 4.93
CA CYS A 374 13.62 12.51 5.20
C CYS A 374 13.28 13.34 3.96
N PHE A 375 12.97 14.61 4.19
CA PHE A 375 12.87 15.58 3.12
C PHE A 375 14.13 16.43 3.09
N ILE A 376 14.62 16.71 1.87
CA ILE A 376 15.72 17.64 1.61
C ILE A 376 15.16 18.75 0.72
N ARG A 377 15.34 20.02 1.13
CA ARG A 377 15.03 21.20 0.32
C ARG A 377 16.21 21.54 -0.59
N ALA A 378 15.96 22.32 -1.63
CA ALA A 378 17.02 22.74 -2.56
C ALA A 378 18.17 23.54 -1.89
N THR A 379 17.92 24.11 -0.72
CA THR A 379 18.91 24.83 0.10
C THR A 379 19.65 23.95 1.09
N GLU A 380 19.28 22.68 1.22
CA GLU A 380 19.82 21.69 2.14
C GLU A 380 20.63 20.66 1.35
N THR A 381 21.63 20.07 2.00
CA THR A 381 22.46 19.00 1.42
C THR A 381 22.31 17.70 2.21
N PRO A 382 22.69 16.54 1.65
CA PRO A 382 22.75 15.29 2.40
C PRO A 382 23.57 15.40 3.70
N GLU A 383 24.68 16.15 3.69
CA GLU A 383 25.54 16.35 4.85
C GLU A 383 24.80 17.07 6.00
N THR A 384 23.92 18.01 5.66
CA THR A 384 23.06 18.70 6.65
C THR A 384 22.15 17.69 7.36
N ILE A 385 21.56 16.76 6.63
CA ILE A 385 20.69 15.72 7.20
C ILE A 385 21.48 14.71 8.02
N ILE A 386 22.69 14.32 7.56
CA ILE A 386 23.61 13.47 8.35
C ILE A 386 23.93 14.15 9.68
N ALA A 387 24.30 15.44 9.66
CA ALA A 387 24.61 16.17 10.89
C ALA A 387 23.43 16.19 11.89
N VAL A 388 22.18 16.36 11.39
CA VAL A 388 20.97 16.27 12.22
C VAL A 388 20.78 14.85 12.78
N ALA A 389 21.00 13.81 11.97
CA ALA A 389 20.89 12.42 12.39
C ALA A 389 21.98 12.06 13.42
N GLU A 390 23.23 12.48 13.21
CA GLU A 390 24.35 12.32 14.16
C GLU A 390 24.07 13.05 15.49
N SER A 391 23.54 14.26 15.42
CA SER A 391 23.09 14.99 16.61
C SER A 391 21.98 14.25 17.35
N ALA A 392 21.01 13.69 16.64
CA ALA A 392 19.94 12.89 17.23
C ALA A 392 20.47 11.60 17.86
N LEU A 393 21.43 10.91 17.27
CA LEU A 393 22.08 9.71 17.80
C LEU A 393 23.14 10.01 18.88
N ASN A 394 23.61 11.25 18.94
CA ASN A 394 24.79 11.68 19.74
C ASN A 394 26.07 10.92 19.36
N THR A 395 26.22 10.52 18.10
CA THR A 395 27.40 9.82 17.58
C THR A 395 27.53 9.98 16.07
N ARG A 396 28.72 9.69 15.52
CA ARG A 396 29.00 9.73 14.09
C ARG A 396 28.38 8.54 13.36
N ILE A 397 27.85 8.79 12.16
CA ILE A 397 27.35 7.76 11.25
C ILE A 397 28.47 7.44 10.25
N GLN A 398 28.76 6.14 10.09
CA GLN A 398 29.70 5.63 9.11
C GLN A 398 28.94 4.95 7.95
N ASP A 399 29.53 4.97 6.76
CA ASP A 399 29.04 4.24 5.57
C ASP A 399 27.55 4.45 5.26
N SER A 400 27.09 5.72 5.37
CA SER A 400 25.72 6.07 5.04
C SER A 400 25.48 6.14 3.53
N THR A 401 24.29 5.77 3.10
CA THR A 401 23.83 5.91 1.73
C THR A 401 22.57 6.75 1.65
N PHE A 402 22.48 7.61 0.63
CA PHE A 402 21.28 8.38 0.32
C PHE A 402 20.64 7.88 -0.97
N HIS A 403 19.41 7.44 -0.89
CA HIS A 403 18.60 7.13 -2.06
C HIS A 403 17.54 8.22 -2.26
N ARG A 404 17.56 8.88 -3.44
CA ARG A 404 16.52 9.85 -3.81
C ARG A 404 15.27 9.08 -4.21
N VAL A 405 14.20 9.26 -3.46
CA VAL A 405 12.92 8.55 -3.67
C VAL A 405 12.10 9.27 -4.75
N ARG A 406 11.80 10.56 -4.55
CA ARG A 406 11.02 11.36 -5.50
C ARG A 406 11.00 12.84 -5.12
N ASP A 407 10.59 13.66 -6.08
CA ASP A 407 10.21 15.05 -5.79
C ASP A 407 8.79 15.09 -5.19
N VAL A 408 8.62 15.91 -4.15
CA VAL A 408 7.34 16.04 -3.42
C VAL A 408 6.71 17.42 -3.59
N ALA A 409 7.53 18.42 -3.87
CA ALA A 409 7.14 19.79 -4.20
C ALA A 409 8.26 20.47 -5.00
N PRO A 410 8.03 21.62 -5.63
CA PRO A 410 9.11 22.46 -6.14
C PRO A 410 10.16 22.67 -5.03
N ASN A 411 11.43 22.45 -5.36
CA ASN A 411 12.56 22.60 -4.44
C ASN A 411 12.54 21.71 -3.19
N LYS A 412 11.83 20.57 -3.19
CA LYS A 412 11.78 19.62 -2.09
C LYS A 412 11.68 18.19 -2.61
N ALA A 413 12.62 17.34 -2.20
CA ALA A 413 12.62 15.92 -2.54
C ALA A 413 12.65 15.04 -1.29
N MET A 414 12.12 13.82 -1.43
CA MET A 414 12.16 12.77 -0.41
C MET A 414 13.37 11.88 -0.66
N TYR A 415 14.08 11.56 0.41
CA TYR A 415 15.23 10.67 0.42
C TYR A 415 15.07 9.59 1.49
N CYS A 416 15.76 8.47 1.28
CA CYS A 416 15.99 7.43 2.27
C CYS A 416 17.47 7.44 2.65
N LEU A 417 17.78 7.86 3.88
CA LEU A 417 19.08 7.73 4.50
C LEU A 417 19.18 6.31 5.10
N SER A 418 20.12 5.51 4.61
CA SER A 418 20.37 4.17 5.13
C SER A 418 21.77 4.07 5.69
N PHE A 419 21.89 3.55 6.90
CA PHE A 419 23.17 3.36 7.60
C PHE A 419 23.03 2.23 8.63
N ARG A 420 24.17 1.65 9.02
CA ARG A 420 24.20 0.70 10.13
C ARG A 420 24.25 1.47 11.45
N LEU A 421 23.42 1.05 12.42
CA LEU A 421 23.41 1.69 13.74
C LEU A 421 24.83 1.65 14.34
N PRO A 422 25.41 2.81 14.78
CA PRO A 422 26.74 2.86 15.33
C PRO A 422 26.87 2.10 16.66
N GLU A 423 28.01 1.45 16.91
CA GLU A 423 28.29 0.75 18.18
C GLU A 423 28.23 1.67 19.41
N ALA A 424 28.51 2.95 19.25
CA ALA A 424 28.36 3.94 20.31
C ALA A 424 26.91 4.12 20.82
N CYS A 425 25.90 3.59 20.09
CA CYS A 425 24.51 3.54 20.53
C CYS A 425 24.24 2.37 21.49
N LEU A 426 25.20 1.45 21.68
CA LEU A 426 25.07 0.36 22.62
C LEU A 426 25.19 0.87 24.06
N LYS A 427 24.43 0.25 24.95
CA LYS A 427 24.61 0.43 26.39
C LYS A 427 25.76 -0.46 26.85
N GLU A 428 26.81 0.18 27.39
CA GLU A 428 27.88 -0.57 28.01
C GLU A 428 27.39 -1.19 29.32
N ASP A 429 27.85 -2.40 29.60
CA ASP A 429 27.55 -3.09 30.85
C ASP A 429 28.12 -2.26 32.01
N SER A 430 27.27 -1.83 32.93
CA SER A 430 27.72 -1.22 34.18
C SER A 430 28.60 -2.27 34.92
N GLN A 431 29.89 -1.93 35.08
CA GLN A 431 30.81 -2.74 35.86
C GLN A 431 30.32 -2.94 37.29
#